data_fae1498ea35f97f2b2222cee032cd95e
#
_entry.id   fae1498ea35f97f2b2222cee032cd95e
#
_cell.length_a   1.000
_cell.length_b   1.000
_cell.length_c   1.000
_cell.angle_alpha   90.00
_cell.angle_beta   90.00
_cell.angle_gamma   90.00
#
_symmetry.space_group_name_H-M   'P 1'
#
loop_
_entity.id
_entity.type
_entity.pdbx_description
1 polymer ?
#
loop_
_entity_poly.entity_id
_entity_poly.type
_entity_poly.pdbx_seq_one_letter_code
_entity_poly.pdbx_strand_id
1 'polypeptide(L)'
;LPRFGQQQFHLNEEVTKMEYEVQKHLHYGGIPSFNAYPVTRELKNVDIAVMGVPFDSGVTNRPGARLGPRAIRNMSQLACCFSYPWNYKISEKANIIDYGDVGYYVGPKTTEVMLEETHDHAKKILDAGCKLLTLGGDHTIPYGMVRAASEKYGRLALLHFDSHQDSTPSTDGNVSHANFAYDLQAEGCIDPKHSAQVFIRTEMTECGYHIFTLRRLYLWIWKRWRRK
;
A
#
# COMPACT_ATOMS: atom_id res chain seq x y z
N LEU A 1 -40.30 37.86 -12.27
CA LEU A 1 -39.46 36.98 -11.45
C LEU A 1 -38.28 37.80 -10.93
N PRO A 2 -38.07 37.94 -9.59
CA PRO A 2 -36.93 38.68 -9.07
C PRO A 2 -35.62 37.89 -9.34
N ARG A 3 -34.60 38.55 -9.81
CA ARG A 3 -33.24 38.03 -9.95
C ARG A 3 -32.66 37.85 -8.53
N PHE A 4 -32.39 36.62 -8.17
CA PHE A 4 -31.59 36.34 -6.97
C PHE A 4 -30.18 36.84 -7.22
N GLY A 5 -29.77 37.84 -6.45
CA GLY A 5 -28.40 38.31 -6.42
C GLY A 5 -27.46 37.20 -5.99
N GLN A 6 -26.35 37.03 -6.71
CA GLN A 6 -25.24 36.18 -6.26
C GLN A 6 -24.63 36.79 -5.00
N GLN A 7 -25.07 36.34 -3.83
CA GLN A 7 -24.29 36.52 -2.61
C GLN A 7 -23.10 35.58 -2.70
N GLN A 8 -21.93 36.16 -2.94
CA GLN A 8 -20.65 35.46 -2.72
C GLN A 8 -20.53 35.20 -1.21
N PHE A 9 -20.76 33.98 -0.80
CA PHE A 9 -20.44 33.53 0.55
C PHE A 9 -18.91 33.43 0.62
N HIS A 10 -18.26 34.45 1.17
CA HIS A 10 -16.93 34.32 1.70
C HIS A 10 -17.05 33.44 2.96
N LEU A 11 -16.86 32.15 2.81
CA LEU A 11 -16.64 31.27 3.96
C LEU A 11 -15.36 31.73 4.66
N ASN A 12 -15.50 32.17 5.90
CA ASN A 12 -14.38 32.62 6.71
C ASN A 12 -13.38 31.47 6.85
N GLU A 13 -12.10 31.67 6.56
CA GLU A 13 -11.06 30.64 6.66
C GLU A 13 -11.01 30.01 8.07
N GLU A 14 -11.40 30.75 9.11
CA GLU A 14 -11.51 30.25 10.48
C GLU A 14 -12.63 29.23 10.66
N VAL A 15 -13.79 29.40 10.00
CA VAL A 15 -14.91 28.44 10.07
C VAL A 15 -14.52 27.13 9.38
N THR A 16 -13.89 27.21 8.21
CA THR A 16 -13.41 26.04 7.48
C THR A 16 -12.35 25.26 8.28
N LYS A 17 -11.46 25.99 8.96
CA LYS A 17 -10.42 25.38 9.80
C LYS A 17 -11.01 24.71 11.04
N MET A 18 -11.99 25.33 11.67
CA MET A 18 -12.67 24.79 12.87
C MET A 18 -13.48 23.54 12.54
N GLU A 19 -14.22 23.50 11.42
CA GLU A 19 -14.94 22.33 10.96
C GLU A 19 -14.00 21.16 10.66
N TYR A 20 -12.85 21.43 10.06
CA TYR A 20 -11.83 20.42 9.77
C TYR A 20 -11.20 19.87 11.06
N GLU A 21 -10.95 20.67 12.07
CA GLU A 21 -10.40 20.23 13.36
C GLU A 21 -11.41 19.39 14.16
N VAL A 22 -12.69 19.76 14.15
CA VAL A 22 -13.77 18.96 14.79
C VAL A 22 -13.86 17.57 14.15
N GLN A 23 -13.78 17.47 12.83
CA GLN A 23 -13.80 16.18 12.13
C GLN A 23 -12.61 15.29 12.48
N LYS A 24 -11.42 15.86 12.75
CA LYS A 24 -10.23 15.10 13.16
C LYS A 24 -10.37 14.40 14.50
N HIS A 25 -11.24 14.84 15.37
CA HIS A 25 -11.41 14.27 16.71
C HIS A 25 -12.50 13.21 16.80
N LEU A 26 -13.25 12.99 15.72
CA LEU A 26 -14.32 11.99 15.67
C LEU A 26 -13.83 10.72 14.97
N HIS A 27 -13.47 9.71 15.74
CA HIS A 27 -13.03 8.41 15.21
C HIS A 27 -14.09 7.66 14.38
N TYR A 28 -15.34 8.04 14.52
CA TYR A 28 -16.51 7.43 13.84
C TYR A 28 -17.20 8.39 12.87
N GLY A 29 -16.69 9.59 12.70
CA GLY A 29 -17.29 10.64 11.86
C GLY A 29 -16.31 11.18 10.79
N GLY A 30 -16.85 11.97 9.88
CA GLY A 30 -16.08 12.61 8.81
C GLY A 30 -15.69 11.69 7.66
N ILE A 31 -14.74 12.14 6.85
CA ILE A 31 -14.20 11.37 5.72
C ILE A 31 -13.00 10.56 6.22
N PRO A 32 -13.08 9.22 6.20
CA PRO A 32 -11.97 8.40 6.68
C PRO A 32 -10.76 8.48 5.75
N SER A 33 -9.64 8.95 6.28
CA SER A 33 -8.32 8.87 5.68
C SER A 33 -7.41 7.97 6.51
N PHE A 34 -6.29 7.50 5.97
CA PHE A 34 -5.36 6.68 6.73
C PHE A 34 -4.79 7.47 7.93
N ASN A 35 -5.02 6.98 9.16
CA ASN A 35 -4.62 7.63 10.42
C ASN A 35 -5.01 9.12 10.52
N ALA A 36 -6.11 9.53 9.92
CA ALA A 36 -6.56 10.92 9.85
C ALA A 36 -5.53 11.88 9.22
N TYR A 37 -4.62 11.38 8.38
CA TYR A 37 -3.70 12.22 7.63
C TYR A 37 -4.43 13.00 6.54
N PRO A 38 -3.91 14.18 6.13
CA PRO A 38 -4.52 15.00 5.09
C PRO A 38 -4.67 14.23 3.78
N VAL A 39 -5.85 14.30 3.16
CA VAL A 39 -6.10 13.72 1.83
C VAL A 39 -5.70 14.74 0.77
N THR A 40 -4.64 14.43 0.04
CA THR A 40 -4.14 15.29 -1.03
C THR A 40 -3.24 14.52 -1.98
N ARG A 41 -3.12 14.98 -3.22
CA ARG A 41 -2.12 14.48 -4.20
C ARG A 41 -0.95 15.45 -4.39
N GLU A 42 -0.89 16.51 -3.61
CA GLU A 42 0.25 17.40 -3.59
C GLU A 42 1.41 16.76 -2.81
N LEU A 43 2.56 16.61 -3.48
CA LEU A 43 3.72 15.88 -2.95
C LEU A 43 4.83 16.80 -2.41
N LYS A 44 4.61 18.10 -2.44
CA LYS A 44 5.60 19.07 -1.95
C LYS A 44 5.77 18.95 -0.42
N ASN A 45 7.00 18.80 0.01
CA ASN A 45 7.35 18.62 1.43
C ASN A 45 6.70 17.41 2.11
N VAL A 46 6.44 16.35 1.35
CA VAL A 46 5.88 15.09 1.84
C VAL A 46 6.99 14.05 1.98
N ASP A 47 7.05 13.38 3.12
CA ASP A 47 8.00 12.28 3.36
C ASP A 47 7.41 10.93 2.96
N ILE A 48 6.12 10.71 3.24
CA ILE A 48 5.42 9.45 2.99
C ILE A 48 4.05 9.73 2.35
N ALA A 49 3.77 9.11 1.22
CA ALA A 49 2.46 9.11 0.59
C ALA A 49 1.80 7.73 0.75
N VAL A 50 0.57 7.71 1.29
CA VAL A 50 -0.23 6.49 1.45
C VAL A 50 -1.19 6.37 0.29
N MET A 51 -0.99 5.39 -0.56
CA MET A 51 -1.77 5.16 -1.79
C MET A 51 -2.62 3.91 -1.65
N GLY A 52 -3.90 3.96 -1.99
CA GLY A 52 -4.77 2.78 -2.05
C GLY A 52 -4.87 2.21 -3.46
N VAL A 53 -4.89 0.87 -3.57
CA VAL A 53 -5.12 0.15 -4.83
C VAL A 53 -6.24 -0.88 -4.62
N PRO A 54 -7.50 -0.48 -4.87
CA PRO A 54 -8.69 -1.31 -4.64
C PRO A 54 -8.90 -2.33 -5.77
N PHE A 55 -8.03 -3.34 -5.85
CA PHE A 55 -8.01 -4.36 -6.90
C PHE A 55 -8.09 -5.76 -6.32
N ASP A 56 -8.85 -6.68 -6.97
CA ASP A 56 -8.93 -8.09 -6.59
C ASP A 56 -9.32 -9.01 -7.78
N SER A 57 -9.02 -8.58 -9.00
CA SER A 57 -9.30 -9.42 -10.18
C SER A 57 -8.24 -10.50 -10.41
N GLY A 58 -7.12 -10.47 -9.68
CA GLY A 58 -6.06 -11.47 -9.74
C GLY A 58 -6.23 -12.63 -8.76
N VAL A 59 -7.30 -12.66 -7.95
CA VAL A 59 -7.50 -13.72 -6.95
C VAL A 59 -7.97 -15.03 -7.55
N THR A 60 -7.50 -16.15 -6.98
CA THR A 60 -7.87 -17.51 -7.44
C THR A 60 -9.19 -18.02 -6.83
N ASN A 61 -9.65 -17.46 -5.70
CA ASN A 61 -10.81 -18.00 -4.98
C ASN A 61 -11.82 -16.93 -4.57
N ARG A 62 -11.52 -16.13 -3.52
CA ARG A 62 -12.52 -15.22 -2.93
C ARG A 62 -12.21 -13.78 -3.25
N PRO A 63 -13.07 -13.08 -4.01
CA PRO A 63 -12.98 -11.63 -4.20
C PRO A 63 -13.33 -10.90 -2.89
N GLY A 64 -13.02 -9.62 -2.81
CA GLY A 64 -13.30 -8.75 -1.67
C GLY A 64 -12.10 -7.93 -1.21
N ALA A 65 -10.88 -8.30 -1.61
CA ALA A 65 -9.67 -7.54 -1.28
C ALA A 65 -9.70 -6.10 -1.81
N ARG A 66 -10.47 -5.81 -2.86
CA ARG A 66 -10.71 -4.43 -3.35
C ARG A 66 -11.28 -3.49 -2.31
N LEU A 67 -11.92 -4.02 -1.26
CA LEU A 67 -12.44 -3.22 -0.14
C LEU A 67 -11.36 -2.93 0.92
N GLY A 68 -10.18 -3.53 0.81
CA GLY A 68 -9.08 -3.43 1.77
C GLY A 68 -8.65 -2.01 2.06
N PRO A 69 -8.33 -1.16 1.06
CA PRO A 69 -7.91 0.21 1.31
C PRO A 69 -8.92 1.01 2.15
N ARG A 70 -10.21 0.88 1.83
CA ARG A 70 -11.28 1.53 2.57
C ARG A 70 -11.41 1.00 4.00
N ALA A 71 -11.37 -0.33 4.17
CA ALA A 71 -11.47 -0.95 5.48
C ALA A 71 -10.30 -0.57 6.39
N ILE A 72 -9.07 -0.55 5.85
CA ILE A 72 -7.87 -0.14 6.57
C ILE A 72 -7.97 1.33 7.00
N ARG A 73 -8.41 2.25 6.10
CA ARG A 73 -8.62 3.65 6.45
C ARG A 73 -9.64 3.82 7.58
N ASN A 74 -10.76 3.13 7.50
CA ASN A 74 -11.79 3.18 8.54
C ASN A 74 -11.22 2.76 9.91
N MET A 75 -10.48 1.64 9.95
CA MET A 75 -9.93 1.13 11.21
C MET A 75 -8.75 1.96 11.72
N SER A 76 -7.97 2.55 10.84
CA SER A 76 -6.82 3.38 11.20
C SER A 76 -7.21 4.65 11.98
N GLN A 77 -8.46 5.11 11.87
CA GLN A 77 -8.96 6.22 12.64
C GLN A 77 -8.86 5.98 14.16
N LEU A 78 -8.98 4.72 14.59
CA LEU A 78 -8.80 4.34 15.98
C LEU A 78 -7.34 4.37 16.44
N ALA A 79 -6.40 4.26 15.50
CA ALA A 79 -4.97 4.19 15.79
C ALA A 79 -4.25 5.55 15.73
N CYS A 80 -4.88 6.58 15.19
CA CYS A 80 -4.26 7.88 14.92
C CYS A 80 -3.67 8.58 16.16
N CYS A 81 -4.15 8.23 17.36
CA CYS A 81 -3.74 8.84 18.63
C CYS A 81 -2.70 8.03 19.41
N PHE A 82 -2.35 6.82 18.97
CA PHE A 82 -1.44 5.95 19.69
C PHE A 82 0.02 6.24 19.36
N SER A 83 0.83 6.34 20.40
CA SER A 83 2.28 6.52 20.28
C SER A 83 3.09 5.26 20.63
N TYR A 84 2.46 4.26 21.25
CA TYR A 84 3.12 3.00 21.60
C TYR A 84 3.54 2.22 20.33
N PRO A 85 4.73 1.60 20.30
CA PRO A 85 5.75 1.53 21.39
C PRO A 85 6.78 2.67 21.37
N TRP A 86 6.63 3.68 20.51
CA TRP A 86 7.67 4.64 20.17
C TRP A 86 7.73 5.86 21.08
N ASN A 87 6.71 6.10 21.92
CA ASN A 87 6.52 7.29 22.76
C ASN A 87 6.43 8.62 21.99
N TYR A 88 6.14 8.57 20.69
CA TYR A 88 5.84 9.74 19.84
C TYR A 88 4.87 9.31 18.73
N LYS A 89 4.13 10.25 18.18
CA LYS A 89 3.33 10.02 16.97
C LYS A 89 4.24 10.08 15.74
N ILE A 90 4.02 9.22 14.77
CA ILE A 90 4.80 9.20 13.53
C ILE A 90 4.70 10.55 12.80
N SER A 91 3.52 11.21 12.87
CA SER A 91 3.29 12.54 12.31
C SER A 91 4.14 13.67 12.93
N GLU A 92 4.76 13.44 14.08
CA GLU A 92 5.72 14.38 14.67
C GLU A 92 7.12 14.27 14.06
N LYS A 93 7.38 13.22 13.30
CA LYS A 93 8.69 12.88 12.71
C LYS A 93 8.70 12.87 11.19
N ALA A 94 7.53 12.76 10.57
CA ALA A 94 7.39 12.68 9.13
C ALA A 94 6.12 13.40 8.67
N ASN A 95 6.18 14.07 7.54
CA ASN A 95 5.02 14.65 6.88
C ASN A 95 4.36 13.58 6.00
N ILE A 96 3.20 13.11 6.43
CA ILE A 96 2.50 11.98 5.83
C ILE A 96 1.16 12.45 5.27
N ILE A 97 0.84 12.00 4.07
CA ILE A 97 -0.44 12.25 3.42
C ILE A 97 -1.14 10.95 3.04
N ASP A 98 -2.47 10.98 3.01
CA ASP A 98 -3.27 9.99 2.29
C ASP A 98 -3.44 10.48 0.84
N TYR A 99 -2.77 9.81 -0.08
CA TYR A 99 -2.79 10.14 -1.51
C TYR A 99 -4.11 9.75 -2.18
N GLY A 100 -4.95 8.99 -1.48
CA GLY A 100 -6.20 8.43 -1.97
C GLY A 100 -6.01 7.15 -2.78
N ASP A 101 -7.08 6.68 -3.38
CA ASP A 101 -7.06 5.50 -4.24
C ASP A 101 -6.67 5.86 -5.67
N VAL A 102 -6.00 4.94 -6.34
CA VAL A 102 -5.63 5.06 -7.75
C VAL A 102 -6.38 4.04 -8.59
N GLY A 103 -6.62 4.43 -9.84
CA GLY A 103 -7.26 3.62 -10.85
C GLY A 103 -8.78 3.59 -10.83
N TYR A 104 -9.32 3.26 -11.98
CA TYR A 104 -10.72 2.93 -12.20
C TYR A 104 -10.78 1.59 -12.93
N TYR A 105 -10.97 0.52 -12.15
CA TYR A 105 -10.78 -0.84 -12.62
C TYR A 105 -12.11 -1.48 -12.99
N VAL A 106 -12.61 -1.16 -14.19
CA VAL A 106 -13.84 -1.73 -14.74
C VAL A 106 -13.63 -2.12 -16.19
N GLY A 107 -14.15 -3.28 -16.56
CA GLY A 107 -14.13 -3.79 -17.93
C GLY A 107 -13.03 -4.84 -18.19
N PRO A 108 -12.88 -5.27 -19.44
CA PRO A 108 -12.07 -6.43 -19.81
C PRO A 108 -10.55 -6.22 -19.66
N LYS A 109 -10.08 -4.98 -19.60
CA LYS A 109 -8.66 -4.61 -19.44
C LYS A 109 -8.33 -4.15 -18.02
N THR A 110 -9.08 -4.59 -17.06
CA THR A 110 -8.97 -4.15 -15.66
C THR A 110 -7.56 -4.35 -15.10
N THR A 111 -6.91 -5.46 -15.40
CA THR A 111 -5.56 -5.77 -14.89
C THR A 111 -4.52 -4.87 -15.55
N GLU A 112 -4.54 -4.70 -16.87
CA GLU A 112 -3.60 -3.83 -17.57
C GLU A 112 -3.70 -2.39 -17.06
N VAL A 113 -4.93 -1.87 -16.95
CA VAL A 113 -5.17 -0.52 -16.42
C VAL A 113 -4.66 -0.39 -14.99
N MET A 114 -4.88 -1.40 -14.14
CA MET A 114 -4.34 -1.39 -12.78
C MET A 114 -2.81 -1.34 -12.77
N LEU A 115 -2.16 -2.12 -13.62
CA LEU A 115 -0.69 -2.15 -13.71
C LEU A 115 -0.13 -0.78 -14.14
N GLU A 116 -0.73 -0.16 -15.15
CA GLU A 116 -0.33 1.15 -15.65
C GLU A 116 -0.56 2.24 -14.59
N GLU A 117 -1.76 2.33 -14.04
CA GLU A 117 -2.13 3.36 -13.05
C GLU A 117 -1.28 3.26 -11.78
N THR A 118 -1.04 2.03 -11.27
CA THR A 118 -0.19 1.85 -10.09
C THR A 118 1.26 2.20 -10.38
N HIS A 119 1.78 1.87 -11.54
CA HIS A 119 3.12 2.26 -11.98
C HIS A 119 3.27 3.78 -12.03
N ASP A 120 2.37 4.47 -12.76
CA ASP A 120 2.47 5.90 -13.00
C ASP A 120 2.34 6.72 -11.72
N HIS A 121 1.39 6.35 -10.85
CA HIS A 121 1.24 7.00 -9.56
C HIS A 121 2.38 6.71 -8.60
N ALA A 122 2.88 5.47 -8.55
CA ALA A 122 4.05 5.11 -7.76
C ALA A 122 5.29 5.87 -8.25
N LYS A 123 5.52 5.92 -9.56
CA LYS A 123 6.61 6.67 -10.17
C LYS A 123 6.55 8.16 -9.79
N LYS A 124 5.38 8.79 -9.92
CA LYS A 124 5.17 10.19 -9.54
C LYS A 124 5.49 10.44 -8.06
N ILE A 125 5.04 9.57 -7.16
CA ILE A 125 5.32 9.67 -5.72
C ILE A 125 6.82 9.51 -5.43
N LEU A 126 7.42 8.48 -6.01
CA LEU A 126 8.84 8.20 -5.81
C LEU A 126 9.72 9.31 -6.42
N ASP A 127 9.43 9.81 -7.62
CA ASP A 127 10.18 10.88 -8.28
C ASP A 127 10.15 12.20 -7.49
N ALA A 128 9.05 12.47 -6.78
CA ALA A 128 8.95 13.59 -5.84
C ALA A 128 9.82 13.41 -4.56
N GLY A 129 10.49 12.27 -4.40
CA GLY A 129 11.34 11.99 -3.24
C GLY A 129 10.59 11.38 -2.05
N CYS A 130 9.29 11.15 -2.17
CA CYS A 130 8.48 10.55 -1.13
C CYS A 130 8.71 9.04 -1.04
N LYS A 131 8.53 8.48 0.16
CA LYS A 131 8.36 7.03 0.35
C LYS A 131 6.90 6.67 0.05
N LEU A 132 6.71 5.50 -0.53
CA LEU A 132 5.39 4.95 -0.85
C LEU A 132 4.98 3.90 0.17
N LEU A 133 3.80 4.08 0.77
CA LEU A 133 3.07 3.05 1.51
C LEU A 133 1.81 2.72 0.72
N THR A 134 1.58 1.45 0.39
CA THR A 134 0.41 1.04 -0.39
C THR A 134 -0.55 0.20 0.43
N LEU A 135 -1.84 0.54 0.34
CA LEU A 135 -2.94 -0.23 0.91
C LEU A 135 -3.57 -1.06 -0.21
N GLY A 136 -3.52 -2.36 -0.11
CA GLY A 136 -4.10 -3.25 -1.11
C GLY A 136 -5.47 -3.77 -0.73
N GLY A 137 -5.99 -4.41 -1.56
CA GLY A 137 -6.03 -5.16 -2.78
C GLY A 137 -5.37 -6.52 -2.67
N ASP A 138 -5.49 -7.26 -3.74
CA ASP A 138 -4.81 -8.56 -3.85
C ASP A 138 -3.31 -8.41 -4.16
N HIS A 139 -2.57 -9.51 -4.13
CA HIS A 139 -1.11 -9.49 -4.30
C HIS A 139 -0.65 -9.36 -5.77
N THR A 140 -1.55 -8.97 -6.68
CA THR A 140 -1.18 -8.53 -8.04
C THR A 140 -0.66 -7.09 -8.04
N ILE A 141 -1.09 -6.28 -7.07
CA ILE A 141 -0.79 -4.83 -7.05
C ILE A 141 0.70 -4.48 -6.98
N PRO A 142 1.63 -5.29 -6.42
CA PRO A 142 3.06 -4.97 -6.38
C PRO A 142 3.71 -4.73 -7.76
N TYR A 143 3.20 -5.32 -8.83
CA TYR A 143 3.83 -5.22 -10.15
C TYR A 143 4.14 -3.78 -10.58
N GLY A 144 3.15 -2.91 -10.61
CA GLY A 144 3.34 -1.53 -11.04
C GLY A 144 4.31 -0.77 -10.13
N MET A 145 4.14 -0.91 -8.82
CA MET A 145 4.93 -0.19 -7.82
C MET A 145 6.40 -0.63 -7.79
N VAL A 146 6.66 -1.93 -7.89
CA VAL A 146 8.02 -2.47 -7.88
C VAL A 146 8.76 -2.11 -9.15
N ARG A 147 8.10 -2.13 -10.31
CA ARG A 147 8.67 -1.64 -11.57
C ARG A 147 9.07 -0.17 -11.46
N ALA A 148 8.16 0.70 -11.00
CA ALA A 148 8.45 2.12 -10.79
C ALA A 148 9.62 2.35 -9.81
N ALA A 149 9.68 1.59 -8.73
CA ALA A 149 10.77 1.67 -7.78
C ALA A 149 12.10 1.17 -8.36
N SER A 150 12.06 0.09 -9.15
CA SER A 150 13.25 -0.45 -9.84
C SER A 150 13.79 0.51 -10.90
N GLU A 151 12.93 1.21 -11.62
CA GLU A 151 13.35 2.26 -12.56
C GLU A 151 14.14 3.37 -11.87
N LYS A 152 13.74 3.73 -10.65
CA LYS A 152 14.39 4.81 -9.90
C LYS A 152 15.65 4.36 -9.14
N TYR A 153 15.61 3.21 -8.49
CA TYR A 153 16.63 2.78 -7.54
C TYR A 153 17.50 1.63 -8.05
N GLY A 154 17.22 1.11 -9.26
CA GLY A 154 17.84 -0.10 -9.76
C GLY A 154 17.23 -1.36 -9.14
N ARG A 155 17.95 -2.47 -9.24
CA ARG A 155 17.51 -3.78 -8.76
C ARG A 155 17.25 -3.76 -7.24
N LEU A 156 16.08 -4.22 -6.83
CA LEU A 156 15.59 -4.12 -5.45
C LEU A 156 15.81 -5.42 -4.66
N ALA A 157 15.95 -5.30 -3.35
CA ALA A 157 15.78 -6.40 -2.42
C ALA A 157 14.31 -6.49 -1.97
N LEU A 158 13.75 -7.69 -1.98
CA LEU A 158 12.37 -7.96 -1.52
C LEU A 158 12.38 -8.60 -0.14
N LEU A 159 11.67 -8.01 0.81
CA LEU A 159 11.31 -8.66 2.07
C LEU A 159 9.82 -8.95 2.06
N HIS A 160 9.46 -10.21 1.82
CA HIS A 160 8.10 -10.68 1.58
C HIS A 160 7.58 -11.48 2.78
N PHE A 161 6.51 -10.99 3.41
CA PHE A 161 5.84 -11.68 4.52
C PHE A 161 4.53 -12.28 4.04
N ASP A 162 4.51 -13.59 3.82
CA ASP A 162 3.33 -14.28 3.29
C ASP A 162 3.31 -15.75 3.70
N SER A 163 2.17 -16.40 3.50
CA SER A 163 2.03 -17.86 3.54
C SER A 163 2.48 -18.54 2.25
N HIS A 164 2.42 -17.82 1.13
CA HIS A 164 2.75 -18.26 -0.21
C HIS A 164 4.04 -17.59 -0.70
N GLN A 165 4.65 -18.19 -1.71
CA GLN A 165 5.85 -17.60 -2.33
C GLN A 165 5.52 -16.56 -3.42
N ASP A 166 4.33 -16.66 -4.02
CA ASP A 166 3.91 -15.89 -5.20
C ASP A 166 4.96 -15.90 -6.32
N SER A 167 5.62 -17.05 -6.46
CA SER A 167 6.75 -17.29 -7.36
C SER A 167 6.41 -18.30 -8.45
N THR A 168 5.15 -18.43 -8.81
CA THR A 168 4.71 -19.21 -9.97
C THR A 168 4.89 -18.35 -11.22
N PRO A 169 5.51 -18.85 -12.30
CA PRO A 169 5.59 -18.10 -13.54
C PRO A 169 4.20 -17.77 -14.07
N SER A 170 4.00 -16.55 -14.56
CA SER A 170 2.78 -16.22 -15.30
C SER A 170 2.74 -16.99 -16.62
N THR A 171 1.56 -17.46 -17.00
CA THR A 171 1.33 -18.12 -18.30
C THR A 171 0.56 -17.19 -19.21
N ASP A 172 0.95 -17.11 -20.47
CA ASP A 172 0.27 -16.33 -21.51
C ASP A 172 0.06 -14.84 -21.15
N GLY A 173 0.97 -14.27 -20.34
CA GLY A 173 0.89 -12.89 -19.90
C GLY A 173 -0.17 -12.63 -18.82
N ASN A 174 -0.79 -13.67 -18.27
CA ASN A 174 -1.78 -13.57 -17.21
C ASN A 174 -1.13 -13.33 -15.85
N VAL A 175 -0.96 -12.09 -15.48
CA VAL A 175 -0.49 -11.70 -14.13
C VAL A 175 -1.59 -11.94 -13.09
N SER A 176 -1.20 -12.44 -11.94
CA SER A 176 -2.10 -12.72 -10.82
C SER A 176 -1.38 -12.51 -9.48
N HIS A 177 -2.12 -12.66 -8.40
CA HIS A 177 -1.57 -12.57 -7.05
C HIS A 177 -0.51 -13.64 -6.73
N ALA A 178 -0.39 -14.70 -7.52
CA ALA A 178 0.56 -15.81 -7.31
C ALA A 178 1.88 -15.68 -8.10
N ASN A 179 2.06 -14.62 -8.88
CA ASN A 179 3.15 -14.55 -9.86
C ASN A 179 4.17 -13.43 -9.61
N PHE A 180 3.81 -12.38 -8.89
CA PHE A 180 4.57 -11.12 -8.88
C PHE A 180 6.03 -11.30 -8.50
N ALA A 181 6.34 -12.18 -7.54
CA ALA A 181 7.72 -12.37 -7.09
C ALA A 181 8.59 -13.06 -8.14
N TYR A 182 8.03 -13.98 -8.92
CA TYR A 182 8.74 -14.61 -10.05
C TYR A 182 8.91 -13.64 -11.22
N ASP A 183 7.83 -13.03 -11.66
CA ASP A 183 7.86 -12.22 -12.89
C ASP A 183 8.75 -10.98 -12.73
N LEU A 184 8.65 -10.27 -11.60
CA LEU A 184 9.51 -9.12 -11.32
C LEU A 184 10.99 -9.48 -11.11
N GLN A 185 11.28 -10.70 -10.65
CA GLN A 185 12.63 -11.23 -10.65
C GLN A 185 13.12 -11.51 -12.08
N ALA A 186 12.30 -12.14 -12.91
CA ALA A 186 12.62 -12.46 -14.31
C ALA A 186 12.84 -11.17 -15.13
N GLU A 187 12.08 -10.11 -14.85
CA GLU A 187 12.26 -8.78 -15.42
C GLU A 187 13.52 -8.05 -14.91
N GLY A 188 14.20 -8.57 -13.89
CA GLY A 188 15.37 -7.94 -13.29
C GLY A 188 15.07 -6.83 -12.28
N CYS A 189 13.81 -6.62 -11.92
CA CYS A 189 13.40 -5.64 -10.91
C CYS A 189 13.80 -6.05 -9.50
N ILE A 190 13.80 -7.37 -9.19
CA ILE A 190 14.12 -7.92 -7.88
C ILE A 190 15.38 -8.78 -7.96
N ASP A 191 16.28 -8.63 -6.97
CA ASP A 191 17.40 -9.53 -6.75
C ASP A 191 17.04 -10.61 -5.73
N PRO A 192 16.81 -11.86 -6.15
CA PRO A 192 16.41 -12.93 -5.25
C PRO A 192 17.49 -13.29 -4.23
N LYS A 193 18.79 -13.12 -4.59
CA LYS A 193 19.92 -13.45 -3.70
C LYS A 193 20.01 -12.53 -2.48
N HIS A 194 19.49 -11.31 -2.60
CA HIS A 194 19.42 -10.33 -1.50
C HIS A 194 18.01 -10.19 -0.92
N SER A 195 17.11 -11.10 -1.29
CA SER A 195 15.69 -11.07 -0.92
C SER A 195 15.30 -12.24 -0.02
N ALA A 196 14.28 -12.03 0.80
CA ALA A 196 13.78 -13.05 1.72
C ALA A 196 12.26 -13.15 1.68
N GLN A 197 11.75 -14.37 1.75
CA GLN A 197 10.34 -14.69 1.92
C GLN A 197 10.14 -15.36 3.29
N VAL A 198 9.24 -14.80 4.10
CA VAL A 198 9.12 -15.11 5.53
C VAL A 198 7.71 -15.60 5.83
N PHE A 199 7.59 -16.58 6.72
CA PHE A 199 6.35 -17.28 7.13
C PHE A 199 5.74 -18.21 6.08
N ILE A 200 6.48 -18.56 5.04
CA ILE A 200 6.02 -19.51 4.01
C ILE A 200 5.61 -20.83 4.66
N ARG A 201 4.42 -21.33 4.30
CA ARG A 201 3.84 -22.58 4.84
C ARG A 201 3.06 -23.39 3.81
N THR A 202 3.16 -23.03 2.56
CA THR A 202 2.62 -23.78 1.42
C THR A 202 3.73 -24.50 0.69
N GLU A 203 3.41 -25.18 -0.40
CA GLU A 203 4.36 -25.82 -1.29
C GLU A 203 5.40 -24.79 -1.78
N MET A 204 6.65 -25.22 -1.85
CA MET A 204 7.78 -24.36 -2.19
C MET A 204 8.37 -24.75 -3.53
N THR A 205 8.66 -23.75 -4.35
CA THR A 205 9.45 -23.87 -5.57
C THR A 205 10.83 -23.22 -5.36
N GLU A 206 11.86 -23.75 -5.99
CA GLU A 206 13.17 -23.11 -6.02
C GLU A 206 13.11 -21.89 -6.93
N CYS A 207 13.18 -20.69 -6.33
CA CYS A 207 13.08 -19.42 -7.04
C CYS A 207 14.24 -18.46 -6.68
N GLY A 208 15.26 -18.95 -5.98
CA GLY A 208 16.46 -18.19 -5.63
C GLY A 208 16.36 -17.29 -4.40
N TYR A 209 15.17 -17.15 -3.80
CA TYR A 209 14.94 -16.39 -2.58
C TYR A 209 15.43 -17.12 -1.32
N HIS A 210 15.80 -16.39 -0.30
CA HIS A 210 16.01 -16.94 1.04
C HIS A 210 14.65 -17.22 1.71
N ILE A 211 14.30 -18.50 1.87
CA ILE A 211 12.99 -18.90 2.41
C ILE A 211 13.08 -19.18 3.90
N PHE A 212 12.27 -18.49 4.68
CA PHE A 212 12.08 -18.69 6.12
C PHE A 212 10.66 -19.23 6.37
N THR A 213 10.53 -20.55 6.43
CA THR A 213 9.24 -21.19 6.73
C THR A 213 8.80 -20.89 8.16
N LEU A 214 7.48 -20.86 8.39
CA LEU A 214 6.90 -20.69 9.72
C LEU A 214 7.47 -21.70 10.72
N ARG A 215 7.64 -22.98 10.33
CA ARG A 215 8.23 -24.04 11.15
C ARG A 215 9.68 -23.73 11.54
N ARG A 216 10.50 -23.26 10.59
CA ARG A 216 11.92 -22.92 10.83
C ARG A 216 12.05 -21.76 11.82
N LEU A 217 11.22 -20.73 11.66
CA LEU A 217 11.19 -19.57 12.55
C LEU A 217 10.73 -19.95 13.96
N TYR A 218 9.66 -20.75 14.07
CA TYR A 218 9.17 -21.26 15.36
C TYR A 218 10.26 -22.03 16.11
N LEU A 219 10.95 -22.95 15.45
CA LEU A 219 12.03 -23.74 16.06
C LEU A 219 13.22 -22.87 16.46
N TRP A 220 13.53 -21.82 15.70
CA TRP A 220 14.61 -20.88 16.02
C TRP A 220 14.26 -20.04 17.26
N ILE A 221 13.05 -19.49 17.34
CA ILE A 221 12.55 -18.73 18.48
C ILE A 221 12.51 -19.61 19.72
N TRP A 222 11.98 -20.82 19.62
CA TRP A 222 11.90 -21.79 20.70
C TRP A 222 13.27 -22.16 21.29
N LYS A 223 14.26 -22.45 20.42
CA LYS A 223 15.63 -22.74 20.85
C LYS A 223 16.30 -21.56 21.55
N ARG A 224 16.00 -20.34 21.11
CA ARG A 224 16.54 -19.12 21.72
C ARG A 224 15.91 -18.82 23.08
N TRP A 225 14.61 -19.09 23.21
CA TRP A 225 13.89 -18.89 24.48
C TRP A 225 14.33 -19.87 25.58
N ARG A 226 14.61 -21.13 25.22
CA ARG A 226 15.10 -22.16 26.17
C ARG A 226 16.53 -21.93 26.68
N ARG A 227 17.28 -21.03 26.05
CA ARG A 227 18.67 -20.71 26.46
C ARG A 227 18.79 -19.52 27.42
N LYS A 228 17.67 -18.90 27.76
CA LYS A 228 17.54 -17.88 28.83
C LYS A 228 16.91 -18.47 30.05
#